data_62aefbbf792e903672b874d2a07a5059
#
_entry.id   62aefbbf792e903672b874d2a07a5059
#
_cell.length_a   1.000
_cell.length_b   1.000
_cell.length_c   1.000
_cell.angle_alpha   90.00
_cell.angle_beta   90.00
_cell.angle_gamma   90.00
#
_symmetry.space_group_name_H-M   'P 1'
#
loop_
_entity.id
_entity.type
_entity.pdbx_description
1 polymer ?
#
loop_
_entity_poly.entity_id
_entity_poly.type
_entity_poly.pdbx_seq_one_letter_code
_entity_poly.pdbx_strand_id
1 'polypeptide(L)'
;MHTLNKSSRYTEKVILHSFTIGDVEDPMLYAAPPIGEWQQTEKGQWCMEHCEGEIVFHSMQDHINWGHKIVLQGELSPKNLTYFRLKWGQ
;
A
#
# COMPACT_ATOMS: atom_id res chain seq x y z
N MET A 1 -16.80 -17.64 21.07
CA MET A 1 -16.49 -17.38 20.79
C MET A 1 -16.18 -16.90 20.23
N HIS A 2 -15.97 -17.01 20.04
CA HIS A 2 -15.48 -16.67 19.56
C HIS A 2 -14.89 -16.34 18.96
N THR A 3 -14.84 -16.55 18.82
CA THR A 3 -14.28 -16.35 18.20
C THR A 3 -13.54 -16.03 17.87
N LEU A 4 -13.27 -16.28 17.98
CA LEU A 4 -12.56 -16.03 17.66
C LEU A 4 -11.90 -15.83 17.01
N ASN A 5 -11.70 -16.12 16.72
CA ASN A 5 -11.05 -16.04 15.93
C ASN A 5 -10.74 -15.31 15.21
N LYS A 6 -11.05 -15.29 14.97
CA LYS A 6 -10.68 -14.62 14.22
C LYS A 6 -9.88 -13.69 14.38
N SER A 7 -10.02 -13.44 15.08
CA SER A 7 -9.34 -12.64 15.39
C SER A 7 -8.09 -12.62 15.50
N SER A 8 -7.83 -13.40 15.91
CA SER A 8 -6.48 -13.47 15.68
C SER A 8 -6.16 -12.77 14.41
N ARG A 9 -7.12 -12.24 13.85
CA ARG A 9 -6.94 -11.49 12.67
C ARG A 9 -6.68 -10.08 12.92
N TYR A 10 -5.99 -9.78 13.99
CA TYR A 10 -5.55 -8.42 14.21
C TYR A 10 -4.55 -8.03 13.12
N THR A 11 -4.85 -6.96 12.41
CA THR A 11 -3.95 -6.43 11.40
C THR A 11 -3.89 -4.93 11.54
N GLU A 12 -2.86 -4.34 10.96
CA GLU A 12 -2.70 -2.90 10.95
C GLU A 12 -2.60 -2.42 9.51
N LYS A 13 -3.24 -1.30 9.24
CA LYS A 13 -3.09 -0.64 7.95
C LYS A 13 -1.74 0.03 7.89
N VAL A 14 -1.09 -0.13 6.76
CA VAL A 14 0.23 0.45 6.59
C VAL A 14 0.36 0.94 5.15
N ILE A 15 1.10 2.02 4.98
CA ILE A 15 1.41 2.54 3.66
C ILE A 15 2.54 1.70 3.10
N LEU A 16 2.24 1.00 2.01
CA LEU A 16 3.20 0.11 1.38
C LEU A 16 4.12 0.85 0.44
N HIS A 17 3.59 1.87 -0.23
CA HIS A 17 4.32 2.58 -1.26
C HIS A 17 3.56 3.85 -1.58
N SER A 18 4.27 4.87 -1.99
CA SER A 18 3.63 6.10 -2.45
C SER A 18 4.49 6.72 -3.54
N PHE A 19 3.85 7.48 -4.39
CA PHE A 19 4.55 8.21 -5.44
C PHE A 19 3.66 9.37 -5.86
N THR A 20 4.24 10.30 -6.60
CA THR A 20 3.49 11.47 -7.08
C THR A 20 3.38 11.38 -8.60
N ILE A 21 2.29 11.90 -9.09
CA ILE A 21 2.09 12.12 -10.52
C ILE A 21 1.71 13.57 -10.71
N GLY A 22 1.84 14.04 -11.93
CA GLY A 22 1.58 15.44 -12.19
C GLY A 22 0.12 15.80 -12.05
N ASP A 23 -0.18 17.03 -12.41
CA ASP A 23 -1.55 17.54 -12.37
C ASP A 23 -2.26 17.04 -13.62
N VAL A 24 -2.93 15.89 -13.49
CA VAL A 24 -3.60 15.25 -14.61
C VAL A 24 -5.09 15.15 -14.31
N GLU A 25 -5.88 15.01 -15.36
CA GLU A 25 -7.33 14.97 -15.20
C GLU A 25 -7.81 13.69 -14.57
N ASP A 26 -7.15 12.58 -14.87
CA ASP A 26 -7.58 11.29 -14.36
C ASP A 26 -6.41 10.62 -13.66
N PRO A 27 -6.23 10.92 -12.36
CA PRO A 27 -5.09 10.35 -11.62
C PRO A 27 -5.10 8.83 -11.60
N MET A 28 -6.29 8.23 -11.59
CA MET A 28 -6.38 6.78 -11.53
C MET A 28 -5.80 6.13 -12.78
N LEU A 29 -6.05 6.75 -13.92
CA LEU A 29 -5.53 6.22 -15.17
C LEU A 29 -4.00 6.29 -15.20
N TYR A 30 -3.47 7.41 -14.76
CA TYR A 30 -2.02 7.62 -14.80
C TYR A 30 -1.28 6.91 -13.69
N ALA A 31 -2.00 6.43 -12.68
CA ALA A 31 -1.38 5.67 -11.59
C ALA A 31 -1.12 4.23 -11.98
N ALA A 32 -1.82 3.71 -12.97
CA ALA A 32 -1.75 2.29 -13.29
C ALA A 32 -0.35 1.82 -13.67
N PRO A 33 0.39 2.50 -14.58
CA PRO A 33 1.72 2.00 -14.94
C PRO A 33 2.69 1.98 -13.75
N PRO A 34 2.81 3.05 -12.93
CA PRO A 34 3.70 2.99 -11.79
C PRO A 34 3.32 1.91 -10.78
N ILE A 35 2.03 1.69 -10.59
CA ILE A 35 1.58 0.62 -9.69
C ILE A 35 2.02 -0.73 -10.24
N GLY A 36 1.84 -0.94 -11.55
CA GLY A 36 2.26 -2.19 -12.17
C GLY A 36 3.75 -2.41 -12.04
N GLU A 37 4.55 -1.36 -12.19
CA GLU A 37 5.98 -1.47 -12.02
C GLU A 37 6.35 -1.84 -10.58
N TRP A 38 5.67 -1.22 -9.61
CA TRP A 38 5.92 -1.53 -8.22
C TRP A 38 5.59 -2.98 -7.92
N GLN A 39 4.54 -3.50 -8.54
CA GLN A 39 4.14 -4.88 -8.33
C GLN A 39 5.20 -5.88 -8.81
N GLN A 40 6.08 -5.45 -9.70
CA GLN A 40 7.16 -6.31 -10.18
C GLN A 40 8.40 -6.25 -9.30
N THR A 41 8.46 -5.30 -8.38
CA THR A 41 9.62 -5.22 -7.48
C THR A 41 9.53 -6.29 -6.42
N GLU A 42 10.66 -6.54 -5.76
CA GLU A 42 10.68 -7.49 -4.64
C GLU A 42 9.70 -7.06 -3.56
N LYS A 43 9.71 -5.78 -3.23
CA LYS A 43 8.82 -5.26 -2.19
C LYS A 43 7.35 -5.42 -2.59
N GLY A 44 7.03 -5.08 -3.84
CA GLY A 44 5.66 -5.21 -4.30
C GLY A 44 5.17 -6.63 -4.28
N GLN A 45 5.99 -7.56 -4.75
CA GLN A 45 5.61 -8.96 -4.75
C GLN A 45 5.42 -9.50 -3.34
N TRP A 46 6.31 -9.12 -2.44
CA TRP A 46 6.17 -9.52 -1.04
C TRP A 46 4.86 -9.00 -0.46
N CYS A 47 4.55 -7.74 -0.72
CA CYS A 47 3.32 -7.15 -0.21
C CYS A 47 2.09 -7.86 -0.76
N MET A 48 2.11 -8.19 -2.04
CA MET A 48 0.95 -8.86 -2.64
C MET A 48 0.74 -10.25 -2.06
N GLU A 49 1.82 -10.90 -1.62
CA GLU A 49 1.71 -12.22 -1.04
C GLU A 49 1.28 -12.19 0.43
N HIS A 50 1.66 -11.17 1.16
CA HIS A 50 1.54 -11.17 2.61
C HIS A 50 0.46 -10.26 3.16
N CYS A 51 -0.05 -9.32 2.38
CA CYS A 51 -1.11 -8.46 2.87
C CYS A 51 -2.40 -9.25 3.03
N GLU A 52 -3.12 -8.91 4.11
CA GLU A 52 -4.43 -9.49 4.34
C GLU A 52 -5.43 -8.68 3.55
N GLY A 53 -6.25 -9.38 2.76
CA GLY A 53 -7.22 -8.68 1.93
C GLY A 53 -6.57 -7.97 0.77
N GLU A 54 -7.28 -7.03 0.23
CA GLU A 54 -6.83 -6.35 -0.98
C GLU A 54 -5.98 -5.15 -0.65
N ILE A 55 -5.00 -4.91 -1.50
CA ILE A 55 -4.24 -3.67 -1.45
C ILE A 55 -5.04 -2.61 -2.19
N VAL A 56 -5.26 -1.49 -1.52
CA VAL A 56 -6.03 -0.40 -2.10
C VAL A 56 -5.14 0.81 -2.29
N PHE A 57 -5.54 1.70 -3.18
CA PHE A 57 -4.78 2.92 -3.34
C PHE A 57 -5.71 4.11 -3.34
N HIS A 58 -5.16 5.23 -2.90
CA HIS A 58 -5.87 6.49 -2.78
C HIS A 58 -5.11 7.56 -3.54
N SER A 59 -5.87 8.46 -4.13
CA SER A 59 -5.31 9.62 -4.78
C SER A 59 -5.59 10.83 -3.90
N MET A 60 -4.55 11.56 -3.54
CA MET A 60 -4.67 12.77 -2.76
C MET A 60 -4.05 13.92 -3.52
N GLN A 61 -4.65 15.09 -3.40
CA GLN A 61 -4.09 16.26 -4.02
C GLN A 61 -2.87 16.74 -3.22
N ASP A 62 -1.79 17.02 -3.93
CA ASP A 62 -0.57 17.49 -3.31
C ASP A 62 -0.46 18.98 -3.56
N HIS A 63 -0.83 19.78 -2.56
CA HIS A 63 -0.86 21.24 -2.72
C HIS A 63 0.53 21.85 -2.81
N ILE A 64 1.54 21.12 -2.36
CA ILE A 64 2.90 21.64 -2.39
C ILE A 64 3.51 21.47 -3.78
N ASN A 65 3.29 20.31 -4.40
CA ASN A 65 3.91 19.97 -5.66
C ASN A 65 2.96 20.07 -6.85
N TRP A 66 1.75 20.56 -6.60
CA TRP A 66 0.76 20.78 -7.66
C TRP A 66 0.50 19.52 -8.49
N GLY A 67 0.25 18.43 -7.81
CA GLY A 67 -0.06 17.20 -8.49
C GLY A 67 -0.86 16.31 -7.58
N HIS A 68 -0.80 15.02 -7.86
CA HIS A 68 -1.51 14.03 -7.07
C HIS A 68 -0.53 13.09 -6.44
N LYS A 69 -0.78 12.75 -5.19
CA LYS A 69 0.01 11.73 -4.49
C LYS A 69 -0.81 10.45 -4.45
N ILE A 70 -0.21 9.37 -4.91
CA ILE A 70 -0.85 8.06 -4.91
C ILE A 70 -0.26 7.27 -3.76
N VAL A 71 -1.13 6.76 -2.90
CA VAL A 71 -0.71 6.02 -1.71
C VAL A 71 -1.31 4.62 -1.78
N LEU A 72 -0.46 3.61 -1.72
CA LEU A 72 -0.91 2.22 -1.68
C LEU A 72 -0.92 1.76 -0.23
N GLN A 73 -2.04 1.21 0.19
CA GLN A 73 -2.22 0.76 1.56
C GLN A 73 -2.64 -0.70 1.59
N GLY A 74 -2.15 -1.40 2.59
CA GLY A 74 -2.57 -2.77 2.82
C GLY A 74 -2.59 -3.04 4.30
N GLU A 75 -3.01 -4.24 4.67
CA GLU A 75 -3.07 -4.65 6.06
C GLU A 75 -2.10 -5.79 6.29
N LEU A 76 -1.31 -5.69 7.33
CA LEU A 76 -0.32 -6.70 7.67
C LEU A 76 -0.54 -7.17 9.10
N SER A 77 -0.31 -8.45 9.31
CA SER A 77 -0.29 -8.99 10.67
C SER A 77 0.90 -8.38 11.42
N PRO A 78 0.89 -8.43 12.76
CA PRO A 78 2.01 -7.85 13.51
C PRO A 78 3.35 -8.44 13.11
N LYS A 79 3.39 -9.73 12.86
CA LYS A 79 4.63 -10.39 12.47
C LYS A 79 5.14 -9.87 11.13
N ASN A 80 4.25 -9.77 10.15
CA ASN A 80 4.63 -9.30 8.83
C ASN A 80 4.93 -7.81 8.84
N LEU A 81 4.24 -7.06 9.68
CA LEU A 81 4.53 -5.64 9.79
C LEU A 81 5.93 -5.40 10.34
N THR A 82 6.33 -6.21 11.34
CA THR A 82 7.68 -6.12 11.87
C THR A 82 8.71 -6.41 10.79
N TYR A 83 8.49 -7.48 10.01
CA TYR A 83 9.40 -7.81 8.93
C TYR A 83 9.49 -6.69 7.90
N PHE A 84 8.32 -6.13 7.54
CA PHE A 84 8.24 -5.06 6.58
C PHE A 84 9.07 -3.85 7.02
N ARG A 85 8.93 -3.47 8.29
CA ARG A 85 9.65 -2.32 8.81
C ARG A 85 11.15 -2.56 8.88
N LEU A 86 11.54 -3.77 9.23
CA LEU A 86 12.95 -4.09 9.33
C LEU A 86 13.61 -4.12 7.95
N LYS A 87 12.90 -4.61 6.96
CA LYS A 87 13.51 -4.77 5.64
C LYS A 87 13.46 -3.49 4.81
N TRP A 88 12.35 -2.76 4.88
CA TRP A 88 12.18 -1.60 4.01
C TRP A 88 12.07 -0.29 4.74
N GLY A 89 12.20 -0.29 6.04
CA GLY A 89 12.12 0.92 6.82
C GLY A 89 10.67 1.27 7.15
N GLN A 90 10.43 2.42 7.65
CA GLN A 90 9.15 2.91 8.10
C GLN A 90 9.05 2.80 9.58
#